data_ade84399b5bd6753b76eae1112f7870f
#
_entry.id   ade84399b5bd6753b76eae1112f7870f
#
_cell.length_a   1.000
_cell.length_b   1.000
_cell.length_c   1.000
_cell.angle_alpha   90.00
_cell.angle_beta   90.00
_cell.angle_gamma   90.00
#
_symmetry.space_group_name_H-M   'P 1'
#
loop_
_entity.id
_entity.type
_entity.pdbx_description
1 polymer ?
#
loop_
_entity_poly.entity_id
_entity_poly.type
_entity_poly.pdbx_seq_one_letter_code
_entity_poly.pdbx_strand_id
1 'polypeptide(L)'
;GEYLTFVDGDDYIEPEMFEKLLDNAIKYDADISHCGYQMVFPGRVEYYYNTGRIVQQDKIAGLKDLLSGSFIEPGLWNKLYHKKLFYTLLYENVMPMDIRINEDVLMNYWLFKAADSAVYEDFCPYHYILRKDSAATSILNEHKLKDPVRVMRIIQQDSKDIPEVKEVVEERLTRQLIAISILSVKKQGELIRPFRKEIRNELRTKLKLILSNSYMSKSVKIRAGWVVLFPDSYCWFHTLYAKITGLDKKYKIE
;
A
#
# COMPACT_ATOMS: atom_id res chain seq x y z
N GLY A 1 -3.53 25.02 -12.62
CA GLY A 1 -3.88 23.95 -13.55
C GLY A 1 -5.16 23.23 -13.12
N GLU A 2 -5.68 22.38 -13.98
CA GLU A 2 -6.85 21.54 -13.67
C GLU A 2 -6.47 20.21 -13.03
N TYR A 3 -5.27 19.75 -13.31
CA TYR A 3 -4.72 18.50 -12.79
C TYR A 3 -3.49 18.77 -11.93
N LEU A 4 -3.25 17.92 -10.97
CA LEU A 4 -2.12 17.91 -10.05
C LEU A 4 -1.44 16.56 -10.08
N THR A 5 -0.12 16.56 -9.90
CA THR A 5 0.72 15.36 -9.78
C THR A 5 1.82 15.59 -8.76
N PHE A 6 2.47 14.50 -8.34
CA PHE A 6 3.62 14.52 -7.45
C PHE A 6 4.79 13.81 -8.12
N VAL A 7 5.99 14.26 -7.85
CA VAL A 7 7.23 13.59 -8.28
C VAL A 7 8.19 13.68 -7.11
N ASP A 8 8.77 12.56 -6.73
CA ASP A 8 9.79 12.54 -5.68
C ASP A 8 11.09 13.13 -6.24
N GLY A 9 11.75 13.98 -5.46
CA GLY A 9 12.91 14.77 -5.92
C GLY A 9 14.16 13.94 -6.22
N ASP A 10 14.14 12.65 -5.90
CA ASP A 10 15.23 11.70 -6.14
C ASP A 10 14.93 10.66 -7.22
N ASP A 11 13.75 10.77 -7.84
CA ASP A 11 13.30 9.91 -8.93
C ASP A 11 13.34 10.65 -10.27
N TYR A 12 13.02 9.96 -11.36
CA TYR A 12 12.79 10.60 -12.65
C TYR A 12 11.66 9.92 -13.44
N ILE A 13 11.19 10.62 -14.47
CA ILE A 13 10.07 10.20 -15.29
C ILE A 13 10.44 10.23 -16.77
N GLU A 14 9.81 9.36 -17.56
CA GLU A 14 9.89 9.43 -19.02
C GLU A 14 9.13 10.67 -19.52
N PRO A 15 9.62 11.35 -20.57
CA PRO A 15 9.05 12.61 -21.07
C PRO A 15 7.55 12.53 -21.42
N GLU A 16 7.09 11.38 -21.92
CA GLU A 16 5.72 11.15 -22.37
C GLU A 16 4.74 10.80 -21.21
N MET A 17 5.21 10.67 -19.99
CA MET A 17 4.40 10.21 -18.87
C MET A 17 3.14 11.06 -18.67
N PHE A 18 3.32 12.38 -18.54
CA PHE A 18 2.20 13.26 -18.23
C PHE A 18 1.30 13.50 -19.42
N GLU A 19 1.83 13.50 -20.66
CA GLU A 19 1.04 13.55 -21.88
C GLU A 19 0.05 12.37 -21.92
N LYS A 20 0.54 11.14 -21.75
CA LYS A 20 -0.29 9.93 -21.74
C LYS A 20 -1.31 9.90 -20.61
N LEU A 21 -0.90 10.29 -19.40
CA LEU A 21 -1.82 10.36 -18.27
C LEU A 21 -2.94 11.38 -18.49
N LEU A 22 -2.61 12.53 -19.10
CA LEU A 22 -3.60 13.57 -19.41
C LEU A 22 -4.53 13.12 -20.55
N ASP A 23 -3.99 12.52 -21.60
CA ASP A 23 -4.77 11.96 -22.72
C ASP A 23 -5.77 10.92 -22.21
N ASN A 24 -5.33 10.04 -21.32
CA ASN A 24 -6.21 9.05 -20.70
C ASN A 24 -7.27 9.70 -19.81
N ALA A 25 -6.91 10.70 -18.99
CA ALA A 25 -7.88 11.42 -18.17
C ALA A 25 -8.98 12.07 -19.01
N ILE A 26 -8.60 12.73 -20.11
CA ILE A 26 -9.55 13.38 -21.04
C ILE A 26 -10.37 12.34 -21.82
N LYS A 27 -9.72 11.33 -22.38
CA LYS A 27 -10.35 10.32 -23.24
C LYS A 27 -11.41 9.51 -22.50
N TYR A 28 -11.16 9.19 -21.24
CA TYR A 28 -12.03 8.34 -20.41
C TYR A 28 -12.87 9.14 -19.40
N ASP A 29 -12.82 10.47 -19.46
CA ASP A 29 -13.47 11.36 -18.48
C ASP A 29 -13.17 10.93 -17.03
N ALA A 30 -11.88 10.72 -16.75
CA ALA A 30 -11.43 10.16 -15.49
C ALA A 30 -10.87 11.25 -14.56
N ASP A 31 -11.30 11.20 -13.30
CA ASP A 31 -10.80 12.08 -12.25
C ASP A 31 -9.37 11.76 -11.82
N ILE A 32 -8.99 10.48 -11.96
CA ILE A 32 -7.63 9.99 -11.66
C ILE A 32 -7.15 9.19 -12.89
N SER A 33 -6.00 9.56 -13.42
CA SER A 33 -5.28 8.77 -14.40
C SER A 33 -3.97 8.28 -13.80
N HIS A 34 -3.68 6.98 -13.89
CA HIS A 34 -2.49 6.42 -13.25
C HIS A 34 -1.84 5.30 -14.07
N CYS A 35 -0.56 5.04 -13.78
CA CYS A 35 0.25 4.08 -14.54
C CYS A 35 1.08 3.18 -13.62
N GLY A 36 1.78 2.23 -14.23
CA GLY A 36 2.80 1.42 -13.58
C GLY A 36 4.08 2.21 -13.32
N TYR A 37 5.09 1.52 -12.83
CA TYR A 37 6.40 2.08 -12.57
C TYR A 37 7.49 1.02 -12.73
N GLN A 38 8.71 1.46 -12.80
CA GLN A 38 9.88 0.59 -12.74
C GLN A 38 10.70 0.90 -11.49
N MET A 39 11.14 -0.16 -10.81
CA MET A 39 12.04 -0.04 -9.67
C MET A 39 13.47 -0.21 -10.15
N VAL A 40 14.28 0.82 -9.95
CA VAL A 40 15.68 0.87 -10.40
C VAL A 40 16.58 0.51 -9.23
N PHE A 41 17.26 -0.62 -9.35
CA PHE A 41 18.30 -1.08 -8.43
C PHE A 41 19.69 -0.87 -9.05
N PRO A 42 20.77 -0.89 -8.28
CA PRO A 42 22.09 -1.02 -8.84
C PRO A 42 22.22 -2.26 -9.73
N GLY A 43 22.41 -2.04 -11.04
CA GLY A 43 22.62 -3.12 -12.02
C GLY A 43 21.39 -3.89 -12.49
N ARG A 44 20.16 -3.54 -12.05
CA ARG A 44 18.92 -4.16 -12.54
C ARG A 44 17.72 -3.23 -12.46
N VAL A 45 16.75 -3.47 -13.34
CA VAL A 45 15.45 -2.80 -13.33
C VAL A 45 14.34 -3.85 -13.22
N GLU A 46 13.37 -3.61 -12.36
CA GLU A 46 12.16 -4.43 -12.22
C GLU A 46 10.94 -3.61 -12.61
N TYR A 47 10.18 -4.11 -13.61
CA TYR A 47 8.93 -3.48 -14.05
C TYR A 47 7.76 -4.04 -13.24
N TYR A 48 6.85 -3.15 -12.85
CA TYR A 48 5.59 -3.52 -12.23
C TYR A 48 4.50 -3.54 -13.31
N TYR A 49 4.28 -4.73 -13.86
CA TYR A 49 3.38 -5.13 -14.92
C TYR A 49 3.87 -4.74 -16.32
N ASN A 50 3.65 -3.60 -16.88
CA ASN A 50 4.09 -3.15 -18.21
C ASN A 50 3.50 -3.97 -19.39
N THR A 51 2.19 -4.22 -19.38
CA THR A 51 1.49 -5.00 -20.41
C THR A 51 0.77 -4.13 -21.44
N GLY A 52 0.65 -2.84 -21.21
CA GLY A 52 -0.09 -1.90 -22.06
C GLY A 52 -1.62 -2.01 -21.93
N ARG A 53 -2.14 -2.81 -20.98
CA ARG A 53 -3.58 -2.92 -20.76
C ARG A 53 -4.15 -1.62 -20.18
N ILE A 54 -5.42 -1.33 -20.50
CA ILE A 54 -6.14 -0.22 -19.91
C ILE A 54 -7.28 -0.77 -19.05
N VAL A 55 -7.42 -0.22 -17.83
CA VAL A 55 -8.48 -0.58 -16.88
C VAL A 55 -9.22 0.69 -16.49
N GLN A 56 -10.51 0.76 -16.83
CA GLN A 56 -11.41 1.81 -16.35
C GLN A 56 -12.03 1.36 -15.03
N GLN A 57 -12.13 2.26 -14.09
CA GLN A 57 -12.57 2.00 -12.73
C GLN A 57 -13.65 3.01 -12.35
N ASP A 58 -14.80 2.55 -11.90
CA ASP A 58 -15.72 3.38 -11.13
C ASP A 58 -15.17 3.61 -9.70
N LYS A 59 -15.82 4.41 -8.93
CA LYS A 59 -15.46 4.73 -7.54
C LYS A 59 -15.15 3.49 -6.69
N ILE A 60 -16.02 2.49 -6.74
CA ILE A 60 -15.88 1.29 -5.91
C ILE A 60 -14.75 0.39 -6.42
N ALA A 61 -14.63 0.24 -7.72
CA ALA A 61 -13.53 -0.51 -8.33
C ALA A 61 -12.19 0.14 -8.02
N GLY A 62 -12.08 1.47 -8.17
CA GLY A 62 -10.87 2.23 -7.85
C GLY A 62 -10.43 2.06 -6.38
N LEU A 63 -11.36 2.18 -5.44
CA LEU A 63 -11.10 1.94 -4.01
C LEU A 63 -10.67 0.50 -3.73
N LYS A 64 -11.34 -0.50 -4.31
CA LYS A 64 -10.98 -1.91 -4.14
C LYS A 64 -9.59 -2.21 -4.69
N ASP A 65 -9.27 -1.72 -5.86
CA ASP A 65 -7.99 -1.96 -6.50
C ASP A 65 -6.84 -1.29 -5.73
N LEU A 66 -7.04 -0.03 -5.28
CA LEU A 66 -6.09 0.66 -4.40
C LEU A 66 -5.85 -0.13 -3.09
N LEU A 67 -6.93 -0.55 -2.44
CA LEU A 67 -6.85 -1.24 -1.14
C LEU A 67 -6.33 -2.67 -1.27
N SER A 68 -6.59 -3.36 -2.36
CA SER A 68 -6.01 -4.69 -2.62
C SER A 68 -4.50 -4.63 -2.82
N GLY A 69 -4.00 -3.54 -3.40
CA GLY A 69 -2.60 -3.40 -3.79
C GLY A 69 -2.18 -4.42 -4.84
N SER A 70 -3.10 -4.81 -5.73
CA SER A 70 -2.84 -5.84 -6.75
C SER A 70 -2.02 -5.30 -7.92
N PHE A 71 -2.35 -4.10 -8.40
CA PHE A 71 -1.62 -3.43 -9.49
C PHE A 71 -1.55 -1.90 -9.30
N ILE A 72 -2.27 -1.34 -8.34
CA ILE A 72 -2.16 0.09 -8.00
C ILE A 72 -1.08 0.26 -6.94
N GLU A 73 -0.03 0.98 -7.28
CA GLU A 73 0.94 1.47 -6.31
C GLU A 73 0.29 2.56 -5.45
N PRO A 74 0.34 2.49 -4.12
CA PRO A 74 -0.25 3.50 -3.25
C PRO A 74 0.51 4.83 -3.22
N GLY A 75 1.69 4.93 -3.81
CA GLY A 75 2.43 6.19 -3.98
C GLY A 75 1.66 7.23 -4.79
N LEU A 76 1.93 8.51 -4.56
CA LEU A 76 1.25 9.61 -5.24
C LEU A 76 1.86 9.93 -6.61
N TRP A 77 3.09 9.55 -6.83
CA TRP A 77 3.99 10.00 -7.90
C TRP A 77 3.72 9.41 -9.30
N ASN A 78 2.97 8.34 -9.44
CA ASN A 78 2.61 7.74 -10.74
C ASN A 78 1.16 8.04 -11.16
N LYS A 79 0.62 9.16 -10.72
CA LYS A 79 -0.78 9.52 -10.92
C LYS A 79 -0.96 10.99 -11.27
N LEU A 80 -2.02 11.25 -12.03
CA LEU A 80 -2.54 12.57 -12.35
C LEU A 80 -3.94 12.67 -11.74
N TYR A 81 -4.19 13.70 -10.95
CA TYR A 81 -5.42 13.90 -10.21
C TYR A 81 -6.12 15.18 -10.65
N HIS A 82 -7.41 15.13 -10.92
CA HIS A 82 -8.20 16.36 -11.11
C HIS A 82 -8.24 17.16 -9.79
N LYS A 83 -8.00 18.46 -9.87
CA LYS A 83 -7.88 19.35 -8.68
C LYS A 83 -9.08 19.30 -7.73
N LYS A 84 -10.30 19.02 -8.25
CA LYS A 84 -11.52 18.92 -7.44
C LYS A 84 -11.41 17.90 -6.30
N LEU A 85 -10.59 16.86 -6.46
CA LEU A 85 -10.43 15.79 -5.47
C LEU A 85 -9.74 16.26 -4.18
N PHE A 86 -9.00 17.36 -4.26
CA PHE A 86 -8.26 17.89 -3.09
C PHE A 86 -9.11 18.74 -2.14
N TYR A 87 -10.35 19.05 -2.49
CA TYR A 87 -11.22 19.84 -1.61
C TYR A 87 -11.42 19.17 -0.24
N THR A 88 -11.68 17.88 -0.19
CA THR A 88 -11.81 17.12 1.07
C THR A 88 -10.55 17.23 1.92
N LEU A 89 -9.37 17.05 1.31
CA LEU A 89 -8.08 17.15 2.02
C LEU A 89 -7.83 18.54 2.58
N LEU A 90 -8.23 19.60 1.86
CA LEU A 90 -7.98 20.99 2.24
C LEU A 90 -8.95 21.51 3.32
N TYR A 91 -10.20 21.07 3.30
CA TYR A 91 -11.25 21.67 4.12
C TYR A 91 -11.72 20.77 5.28
N GLU A 92 -11.54 19.45 5.23
CA GLU A 92 -12.02 18.53 6.26
C GLU A 92 -10.93 18.07 7.24
N ASN A 93 -9.68 18.51 7.06
CA ASN A 93 -8.53 18.15 7.91
C ASN A 93 -8.40 16.65 8.21
N VAL A 94 -8.62 15.84 7.18
CA VAL A 94 -8.67 14.38 7.29
C VAL A 94 -7.29 13.69 7.36
N MET A 95 -6.21 14.46 7.18
CA MET A 95 -4.83 13.97 7.20
C MET A 95 -4.17 14.28 8.54
N PRO A 96 -3.90 13.26 9.40
CA PRO A 96 -3.16 13.46 10.64
C PRO A 96 -1.72 13.89 10.35
N MET A 97 -1.29 14.99 10.95
CA MET A 97 0.03 15.60 10.72
C MET A 97 1.19 14.82 11.33
N ASP A 98 0.92 13.85 12.18
CA ASP A 98 1.90 13.04 12.90
C ASP A 98 2.16 11.67 12.26
N ILE A 99 1.48 11.30 11.17
CA ILE A 99 1.78 10.12 10.36
C ILE A 99 3.00 10.44 9.46
N ARG A 100 3.98 9.55 9.47
CA ARG A 100 5.25 9.68 8.72
C ARG A 100 5.48 8.55 7.72
N ILE A 101 4.72 7.47 7.83
CA ILE A 101 4.82 6.29 6.97
C ILE A 101 3.41 5.88 6.53
N ASN A 102 3.25 5.63 5.24
CA ASN A 102 1.97 5.34 4.57
C ASN A 102 0.97 6.54 4.59
N GLU A 103 1.46 7.76 4.74
CA GLU A 103 0.68 8.97 4.53
C GLU A 103 0.14 9.05 3.10
N ASP A 104 0.92 8.58 2.13
CA ASP A 104 0.56 8.43 0.72
C ASP A 104 -0.63 7.46 0.51
N VAL A 105 -0.63 6.32 1.21
CA VAL A 105 -1.76 5.38 1.21
C VAL A 105 -3.04 6.05 1.67
N LEU A 106 -2.96 6.83 2.78
CA LEU A 106 -4.11 7.51 3.35
C LEU A 106 -4.60 8.64 2.42
N MET A 107 -3.67 9.42 1.86
CA MET A 107 -4.01 10.48 0.92
C MET A 107 -4.65 9.92 -0.35
N ASN A 108 -4.09 8.84 -0.93
CA ASN A 108 -4.71 8.16 -2.06
C ASN A 108 -6.10 7.62 -1.74
N TYR A 109 -6.30 7.05 -0.54
CA TYR A 109 -7.62 6.60 -0.12
C TYR A 109 -8.65 7.74 -0.19
N TRP A 110 -8.34 8.93 0.33
CA TRP A 110 -9.23 10.09 0.28
C TRP A 110 -9.47 10.56 -1.14
N LEU A 111 -8.43 10.61 -1.98
CA LEU A 111 -8.54 11.03 -3.38
C LEU A 111 -9.40 10.05 -4.20
N PHE A 112 -9.18 8.74 -4.06
CA PHE A 112 -10.02 7.73 -4.72
C PHE A 112 -11.45 7.69 -4.17
N LYS A 113 -11.65 7.96 -2.88
CA LYS A 113 -12.99 8.09 -2.28
C LYS A 113 -13.75 9.30 -2.82
N ALA A 114 -13.04 10.39 -3.14
CA ALA A 114 -13.63 11.60 -3.74
C ALA A 114 -13.87 11.46 -5.25
N ALA A 115 -13.13 10.60 -5.94
CA ALA A 115 -13.25 10.40 -7.38
C ALA A 115 -14.52 9.61 -7.75
N ASP A 116 -15.10 9.94 -8.89
CA ASP A 116 -16.18 9.18 -9.51
C ASP A 116 -15.64 8.11 -10.44
N SER A 117 -14.49 8.35 -11.08
CA SER A 117 -13.84 7.46 -12.03
C SER A 117 -12.33 7.55 -11.99
N ALA A 118 -11.67 6.44 -12.34
CA ALA A 118 -10.24 6.39 -12.56
C ALA A 118 -9.91 5.55 -13.80
N VAL A 119 -8.73 5.78 -14.38
CA VAL A 119 -8.20 4.98 -15.48
C VAL A 119 -6.74 4.62 -15.21
N TYR A 120 -6.44 3.33 -15.33
CA TYR A 120 -5.08 2.79 -15.25
C TYR A 120 -4.61 2.36 -16.63
N GLU A 121 -3.44 2.82 -17.04
CA GLU A 121 -2.72 2.25 -18.18
C GLU A 121 -1.44 1.56 -17.69
N ASP A 122 -1.27 0.31 -18.07
CA ASP A 122 -0.18 -0.55 -17.62
C ASP A 122 1.08 -0.32 -18.46
N PHE A 123 1.70 0.85 -18.28
CA PHE A 123 3.04 1.21 -18.77
C PHE A 123 3.84 1.82 -17.62
N CYS A 124 5.17 1.77 -17.67
CA CYS A 124 6.05 2.06 -16.53
C CYS A 124 6.98 3.23 -16.79
N PRO A 125 6.47 4.47 -16.91
CA PRO A 125 7.27 5.66 -17.24
C PRO A 125 7.94 6.29 -16.01
N TYR A 126 7.56 5.88 -14.81
CA TYR A 126 8.14 6.38 -13.56
C TYR A 126 9.26 5.46 -13.09
N HIS A 127 10.42 6.04 -12.80
CA HIS A 127 11.63 5.36 -12.34
C HIS A 127 11.83 5.61 -10.86
N TYR A 128 11.38 4.67 -10.05
CA TYR A 128 11.61 4.68 -8.61
C TYR A 128 13.03 4.21 -8.29
N ILE A 129 13.87 5.13 -7.81
CA ILE A 129 15.29 4.87 -7.55
C ILE A 129 15.50 4.36 -6.13
N LEU A 130 15.83 3.09 -5.97
CA LEU A 130 16.09 2.52 -4.66
C LEU A 130 17.49 2.92 -4.15
N ARG A 131 17.54 3.59 -2.98
CA ARG A 131 18.77 4.07 -2.34
C ARG A 131 18.96 3.45 -0.95
N LYS A 132 20.22 3.41 -0.48
CA LYS A 132 20.55 2.89 0.87
C LYS A 132 19.85 3.66 1.99
N ASP A 133 19.68 4.95 1.86
CA ASP A 133 19.16 5.86 2.89
C ASP A 133 17.71 6.28 2.66
N SER A 134 16.97 5.57 1.78
CA SER A 134 15.55 5.87 1.53
C SER A 134 14.68 5.52 2.74
N ALA A 135 13.49 6.11 2.81
CA ALA A 135 12.49 5.76 3.82
C ALA A 135 12.21 4.24 3.86
N ALA A 136 12.20 3.58 2.69
CA ALA A 136 11.99 2.13 2.58
C ALA A 136 13.11 1.30 3.20
N THR A 137 14.37 1.72 3.06
CA THR A 137 15.56 0.96 3.50
C THR A 137 16.06 1.34 4.89
N SER A 138 15.63 2.47 5.45
CA SER A 138 16.08 2.97 6.76
C SER A 138 15.69 2.03 7.92
N ILE A 139 16.35 2.19 9.07
CA ILE A 139 16.16 1.37 10.28
C ILE A 139 14.69 1.44 10.75
N LEU A 140 14.16 0.31 11.24
CA LEU A 140 12.83 0.24 11.84
C LEU A 140 12.75 1.17 13.06
N ASN A 141 11.74 2.04 13.06
CA ASN A 141 11.43 2.95 14.16
C ASN A 141 9.93 2.84 14.52
N GLU A 142 9.48 3.66 15.45
CA GLU A 142 8.10 3.63 15.93
C GLU A 142 7.08 3.94 14.82
N HIS A 143 7.36 4.91 13.95
CA HIS A 143 6.50 5.25 12.81
C HIS A 143 6.40 4.09 11.83
N LYS A 144 7.51 3.50 11.40
CA LYS A 144 7.50 2.30 10.53
C LYS A 144 6.73 1.12 11.12
N LEU A 145 6.67 1.02 12.44
CA LEU A 145 5.96 -0.04 13.13
C LEU A 145 4.47 0.25 13.25
N LYS A 146 4.09 1.47 13.65
CA LYS A 146 2.71 1.80 14.06
C LYS A 146 1.89 2.49 12.96
N ASP A 147 2.50 3.40 12.19
CA ASP A 147 1.75 4.21 11.22
C ASP A 147 1.01 3.38 10.17
N PRO A 148 1.60 2.31 9.57
CA PRO A 148 0.88 1.50 8.59
C PRO A 148 -0.39 0.84 9.14
N VAL A 149 -0.38 0.44 10.41
CA VAL A 149 -1.57 -0.11 11.08
C VAL A 149 -2.56 1.00 11.41
N ARG A 150 -2.07 2.14 11.89
CA ARG A 150 -2.91 3.30 12.19
C ARG A 150 -3.63 3.83 10.96
N VAL A 151 -2.94 3.95 9.83
CA VAL A 151 -3.52 4.31 8.53
C VAL A 151 -4.64 3.35 8.16
N MET A 152 -4.41 2.04 8.23
CA MET A 152 -5.44 1.06 7.90
C MET A 152 -6.62 1.07 8.87
N ARG A 153 -6.42 1.39 10.15
CA ARG A 153 -7.52 1.56 11.12
C ARG A 153 -8.34 2.83 10.83
N ILE A 154 -7.70 3.91 10.39
CA ILE A 154 -8.40 5.13 9.94
C ILE A 154 -9.28 4.80 8.72
N ILE A 155 -8.72 4.15 7.71
CA ILE A 155 -9.45 3.72 6.51
C ILE A 155 -10.61 2.77 6.89
N GLN A 156 -10.39 1.81 7.78
CA GLN A 156 -11.43 0.88 8.26
C GLN A 156 -12.59 1.61 8.94
N GLN A 157 -12.27 2.59 9.79
CA GLN A 157 -13.29 3.37 10.50
C GLN A 157 -14.08 4.28 9.56
N ASP A 158 -13.40 4.90 8.61
CA ASP A 158 -14.04 5.80 7.64
C ASP A 158 -14.88 5.06 6.59
N SER A 159 -14.40 3.89 6.15
CA SER A 159 -15.08 3.09 5.11
C SER A 159 -16.19 2.18 5.63
N LYS A 160 -16.56 2.25 6.91
CA LYS A 160 -17.59 1.37 7.52
C LYS A 160 -18.96 1.47 6.83
N ASP A 161 -19.27 2.63 6.27
CA ASP A 161 -20.52 2.91 5.57
C ASP A 161 -20.45 2.61 4.05
N ILE A 162 -19.33 1.99 3.59
CA ILE A 162 -19.13 1.52 2.21
C ILE A 162 -18.97 -0.01 2.25
N PRO A 163 -20.07 -0.76 2.28
CA PRO A 163 -20.03 -2.22 2.49
C PRO A 163 -19.25 -2.97 1.43
N GLU A 164 -19.18 -2.43 0.21
CA GLU A 164 -18.49 -3.04 -0.93
C GLU A 164 -16.96 -3.13 -0.74
N VAL A 165 -16.36 -2.24 0.07
CA VAL A 165 -14.91 -2.25 0.33
C VAL A 165 -14.53 -2.91 1.66
N LYS A 166 -15.51 -3.25 2.49
CA LYS A 166 -15.29 -3.80 3.84
C LYS A 166 -14.34 -5.00 3.85
N GLU A 167 -14.57 -5.97 2.99
CA GLU A 167 -13.77 -7.20 2.97
C GLU A 167 -12.33 -6.99 2.52
N VAL A 168 -12.08 -6.09 1.55
CA VAL A 168 -10.73 -5.76 1.09
C VAL A 168 -9.96 -4.95 2.13
N VAL A 169 -10.64 -4.04 2.85
CA VAL A 169 -10.03 -3.29 3.97
C VAL A 169 -9.58 -4.24 5.08
N GLU A 170 -10.45 -5.18 5.49
CA GLU A 170 -10.11 -6.18 6.50
C GLU A 170 -8.97 -7.09 6.04
N GLU A 171 -8.94 -7.46 4.78
CA GLU A 171 -7.86 -8.25 4.19
C GLU A 171 -6.53 -7.50 4.27
N ARG A 172 -6.49 -6.23 3.83
CA ARG A 172 -5.26 -5.42 3.86
C ARG A 172 -4.77 -5.18 5.29
N LEU A 173 -5.68 -4.84 6.22
CA LEU A 173 -5.33 -4.70 7.63
C LEU A 173 -4.76 -6.02 8.20
N THR A 174 -5.41 -7.14 7.91
CA THR A 174 -4.93 -8.47 8.35
C THR A 174 -3.52 -8.77 7.82
N ARG A 175 -3.24 -8.49 6.54
CA ARG A 175 -1.89 -8.65 5.98
C ARG A 175 -0.86 -7.77 6.68
N GLN A 176 -1.22 -6.52 7.00
CA GLN A 176 -0.35 -5.61 7.73
C GLN A 176 -0.04 -6.11 9.14
N LEU A 177 -1.05 -6.57 9.88
CA LEU A 177 -0.88 -7.17 11.22
C LEU A 177 0.00 -8.42 11.19
N ILE A 178 -0.18 -9.30 10.19
CA ILE A 178 0.67 -10.47 9.99
C ILE A 178 2.12 -10.04 9.70
N ALA A 179 2.35 -9.06 8.82
CA ALA A 179 3.68 -8.58 8.47
C ALA A 179 4.47 -8.09 9.69
N ILE A 180 3.82 -7.35 10.60
CA ILE A 180 4.46 -6.90 11.84
C ILE A 180 4.77 -8.09 12.78
N SER A 181 3.92 -9.10 12.80
CA SER A 181 4.10 -10.28 13.66
C SER A 181 5.36 -11.09 13.35
N ILE A 182 5.91 -10.97 12.12
CA ILE A 182 7.15 -11.66 11.70
C ILE A 182 8.43 -10.88 12.01
N LEU A 183 8.33 -9.63 12.44
CA LEU A 183 9.51 -8.82 12.76
C LEU A 183 10.32 -9.45 13.90
N SER A 184 11.65 -9.46 13.73
CA SER A 184 12.55 -10.11 14.67
C SER A 184 12.61 -9.39 16.01
N VAL A 185 12.18 -10.07 17.07
CA VAL A 185 12.28 -9.56 18.45
C VAL A 185 13.72 -9.49 18.95
N LYS A 186 14.63 -10.31 18.41
CA LYS A 186 16.03 -10.35 18.85
C LYS A 186 16.78 -9.04 18.61
N LYS A 187 16.47 -8.33 17.51
CA LYS A 187 17.17 -7.09 17.14
C LYS A 187 16.56 -5.81 17.73
N GLN A 188 15.25 -5.82 18.04
CA GLN A 188 14.49 -4.62 18.44
C GLN A 188 13.38 -4.97 19.44
N GLY A 189 13.67 -5.82 20.40
CA GLY A 189 12.69 -6.41 21.32
C GLY A 189 11.90 -5.40 22.14
N GLU A 190 12.51 -4.33 22.59
CA GLU A 190 11.85 -3.29 23.40
C GLU A 190 10.79 -2.53 22.62
N LEU A 191 11.04 -2.23 21.35
CA LEU A 191 10.10 -1.55 20.48
C LEU A 191 8.96 -2.47 20.01
N ILE A 192 9.30 -3.70 19.60
CA ILE A 192 8.35 -4.61 18.92
C ILE A 192 7.47 -5.38 19.90
N ARG A 193 8.00 -5.81 21.05
CA ARG A 193 7.33 -6.77 21.95
C ARG A 193 5.99 -6.30 22.49
N PRO A 194 5.81 -5.06 22.99
CA PRO A 194 4.51 -4.58 23.45
C PRO A 194 3.47 -4.55 22.31
N PHE A 195 3.86 -3.99 21.17
CA PHE A 195 3.00 -3.83 20.01
C PHE A 195 2.61 -5.17 19.38
N ARG A 196 3.54 -6.12 19.32
CA ARG A 196 3.28 -7.48 18.84
C ARG A 196 2.22 -8.21 19.67
N LYS A 197 2.20 -7.99 21.01
CA LYS A 197 1.15 -8.55 21.87
C LYS A 197 -0.21 -7.96 21.55
N GLU A 198 -0.29 -6.64 21.35
CA GLU A 198 -1.52 -5.95 20.94
C GLU A 198 -2.04 -6.53 19.62
N ILE A 199 -1.21 -6.57 18.58
CA ILE A 199 -1.56 -7.09 17.25
C ILE A 199 -2.05 -8.54 17.30
N ARG A 200 -1.38 -9.39 18.07
CA ARG A 200 -1.80 -10.78 18.23
C ARG A 200 -3.16 -10.89 18.87
N ASN A 201 -3.46 -10.06 19.87
CA ASN A 201 -4.78 -10.02 20.49
C ASN A 201 -5.84 -9.54 19.50
N GLU A 202 -5.55 -8.53 18.68
CA GLU A 202 -6.46 -8.07 17.61
C GLU A 202 -6.73 -9.18 16.60
N LEU A 203 -5.70 -9.86 16.09
CA LEU A 203 -5.88 -11.00 15.18
C LEU A 203 -6.72 -12.12 15.81
N ARG A 204 -6.54 -12.40 17.10
CA ARG A 204 -7.33 -13.42 17.83
C ARG A 204 -8.80 -13.03 17.92
N THR A 205 -9.11 -11.79 18.27
CA THR A 205 -10.51 -11.32 18.35
C THR A 205 -11.20 -11.30 17.00
N LYS A 206 -10.45 -10.99 15.94
CA LYS A 206 -10.93 -10.94 14.56
C LYS A 206 -10.89 -12.31 13.83
N LEU A 207 -10.41 -13.38 14.45
CA LEU A 207 -10.14 -14.63 13.73
C LEU A 207 -11.37 -15.20 13.02
N LYS A 208 -12.56 -15.14 13.64
CA LYS A 208 -13.81 -15.58 13.02
C LYS A 208 -14.13 -14.75 11.75
N LEU A 209 -14.00 -13.45 11.83
CA LEU A 209 -14.19 -12.53 10.69
C LEU A 209 -13.18 -12.81 9.58
N ILE A 210 -11.90 -13.00 9.93
CA ILE A 210 -10.83 -13.35 8.99
C ILE A 210 -11.15 -14.65 8.23
N LEU A 211 -11.58 -15.68 8.94
CA LEU A 211 -11.90 -16.99 8.33
C LEU A 211 -13.14 -16.94 7.42
N SER A 212 -14.14 -16.12 7.74
CA SER A 212 -15.37 -15.96 6.94
C SER A 212 -15.24 -14.96 5.77
N ASN A 213 -14.20 -14.13 5.75
CA ASN A 213 -14.00 -13.13 4.71
C ASN A 213 -13.79 -13.79 3.33
N SER A 214 -14.64 -13.49 2.35
CA SER A 214 -14.62 -14.13 1.02
C SER A 214 -13.48 -13.59 0.15
N TYR A 215 -13.05 -12.36 0.37
CA TYR A 215 -11.97 -11.71 -0.36
C TYR A 215 -10.58 -12.23 0.02
N MET A 216 -10.41 -12.70 1.26
CA MET A 216 -9.11 -13.20 1.73
C MET A 216 -8.73 -14.54 1.11
N SER A 217 -7.50 -14.62 0.60
CA SER A 217 -6.93 -15.88 0.13
C SER A 217 -6.77 -16.91 1.26
N LYS A 218 -6.81 -18.20 0.92
CA LYS A 218 -6.54 -19.30 1.87
C LYS A 218 -5.20 -19.12 2.59
N SER A 219 -4.18 -18.64 1.88
CA SER A 219 -2.85 -18.39 2.43
C SER A 219 -2.87 -17.33 3.54
N VAL A 220 -3.61 -16.24 3.38
CA VAL A 220 -3.74 -15.20 4.41
C VAL A 220 -4.45 -15.75 5.64
N LYS A 221 -5.54 -16.50 5.47
CA LYS A 221 -6.30 -17.14 6.55
C LYS A 221 -5.43 -18.11 7.37
N ILE A 222 -4.67 -18.97 6.69
CA ILE A 222 -3.75 -19.93 7.34
C ILE A 222 -2.67 -19.17 8.12
N ARG A 223 -2.05 -18.15 7.53
CA ARG A 223 -1.03 -17.34 8.19
C ARG A 223 -1.57 -16.62 9.44
N ALA A 224 -2.76 -16.04 9.35
CA ALA A 224 -3.40 -15.41 10.50
C ALA A 224 -3.65 -16.41 11.64
N GLY A 225 -4.20 -17.57 11.34
CA GLY A 225 -4.39 -18.66 12.31
C GLY A 225 -3.06 -19.11 12.94
N TRP A 226 -2.02 -19.28 12.13
CA TRP A 226 -0.70 -19.68 12.62
C TRP A 226 -0.07 -18.61 13.54
N VAL A 227 -0.13 -17.33 13.19
CA VAL A 227 0.33 -16.23 14.05
C VAL A 227 -0.41 -16.18 15.39
N VAL A 228 -1.71 -16.46 15.39
CA VAL A 228 -2.54 -16.47 16.62
C VAL A 228 -2.19 -17.64 17.53
N LEU A 229 -2.05 -18.84 16.96
CA LEU A 229 -1.86 -20.08 17.74
C LEU A 229 -0.39 -20.31 18.09
N PHE A 230 0.52 -20.11 17.15
CA PHE A 230 1.94 -20.48 17.25
C PHE A 230 2.88 -19.36 16.73
N PRO A 231 2.89 -18.16 17.32
CA PRO A 231 3.58 -16.98 16.75
C PRO A 231 5.09 -17.17 16.60
N ASP A 232 5.73 -17.86 17.51
CA ASP A 232 7.19 -18.05 17.48
C ASP A 232 7.59 -19.06 16.39
N SER A 233 6.80 -20.11 16.20
CA SER A 233 7.02 -21.07 15.11
C SER A 233 6.80 -20.43 13.74
N TYR A 234 5.79 -19.57 13.61
CA TYR A 234 5.56 -18.81 12.39
C TYR A 234 6.72 -17.85 12.07
N CYS A 235 7.21 -17.13 13.07
CA CYS A 235 8.35 -16.21 12.93
C CYS A 235 9.63 -16.96 12.51
N TRP A 236 9.90 -18.11 13.11
CA TRP A 236 11.02 -18.97 12.75
C TRP A 236 10.91 -19.49 11.31
N PHE A 237 9.76 -20.05 10.96
CA PHE A 237 9.49 -20.56 9.63
C PHE A 237 9.62 -19.48 8.55
N HIS A 238 9.04 -18.31 8.78
CA HIS A 238 9.15 -17.17 7.85
C HIS A 238 10.60 -16.72 7.67
N THR A 239 11.38 -16.68 8.74
CA THR A 239 12.80 -16.33 8.68
C THR A 239 13.59 -17.34 7.86
N LEU A 240 13.32 -18.64 8.04
CA LEU A 240 13.95 -19.70 7.26
C LEU A 240 13.56 -19.62 5.78
N TYR A 241 12.26 -19.46 5.51
CA TYR A 241 11.74 -19.28 4.16
C TYR A 241 12.36 -18.07 3.45
N ALA A 242 12.43 -16.92 4.12
CA ALA A 242 13.04 -15.71 3.55
C ALA A 242 14.53 -15.92 3.18
N LYS A 243 15.28 -16.65 3.99
CA LYS A 243 16.68 -17.00 3.68
C LYS A 243 16.82 -17.95 2.48
N ILE A 244 15.95 -18.96 2.41
CA ILE A 244 15.99 -19.95 1.30
C ILE A 244 15.60 -19.30 -0.03
N THR A 245 14.59 -18.43 -0.02
CA THR A 245 14.06 -17.76 -1.22
C THR A 245 14.79 -16.47 -1.58
N GLY A 246 15.74 -15.99 -0.74
CA GLY A 246 16.43 -14.71 -0.96
C GLY A 246 15.58 -13.48 -0.72
N LEU A 247 14.36 -13.61 -0.17
CA LEU A 247 13.48 -12.49 0.14
C LEU A 247 14.10 -11.50 1.13
N ASP A 248 14.95 -11.97 2.03
CA ASP A 248 15.69 -11.13 2.98
C ASP A 248 16.77 -10.26 2.32
N LYS A 249 17.10 -10.53 1.07
CA LYS A 249 18.09 -9.78 0.28
C LYS A 249 17.45 -8.91 -0.81
N LYS A 250 16.15 -9.09 -1.11
CA LYS A 250 15.48 -8.46 -2.26
C LYS A 250 15.66 -6.94 -2.31
N TYR A 251 15.64 -6.27 -1.17
CA TYR A 251 15.78 -4.80 -1.06
C TYR A 251 17.09 -4.37 -0.40
N LYS A 252 18.07 -5.27 -0.25
CA LYS A 252 19.41 -4.89 0.20
C LYS A 252 20.20 -4.32 -0.96
N ILE A 253 20.68 -3.12 -0.76
CA ILE A 253 21.65 -2.47 -1.63
C ILE A 253 23.03 -2.72 -0.99
N GLU A 254 23.87 -3.52 -1.64
CA GLU A 254 25.24 -3.79 -1.21
C GLU A 254 26.15 -2.58 -1.45
#